data_d9d04ffd7aec5c900a10d4ef41d5c74e
#
_entry.id   d9d04ffd7aec5c900a10d4ef41d5c74e
#
_cell.length_a   1.000
_cell.length_b   1.000
_cell.length_c   1.000
_cell.angle_alpha   90.00
_cell.angle_beta   90.00
_cell.angle_gamma   90.00
#
_symmetry.space_group_name_H-M   'P 1'
#
loop_
_entity.id
_entity.type
_entity.pdbx_description
1 polymer ?
#
loop_
_entity_poly.entity_id
_entity_poly.type
_entity_poly.pdbx_seq_one_letter_code
_entity_poly.pdbx_strand_id
1 'polypeptide(L)'
;TQVAWKHDVQTMIEGPGHVPMHMIQANMTEQLKTCHEAPFYTLGPLTIDIAPGYDHIASAIGAAMIGWMGTAMLCYVTPKEHLGLPDRDDVKQGIIAYKIAAHAADVAKGHPSARARDDAISKARFEFRWEDQFNLGLDPDTARDFHDETLPKDSSKTAHFCSMCGPKFCSMKITQEVRDFAAAKGLSEAEALQRGMDEKSKEFAEKGGEVYVPIQKA
;
A
#
# COMPACT_ATOMS: atom_id res chain seq x y z
N THR A 1 -31.08 -19.30 5.26
CA THR A 1 -31.23 -17.96 5.88
C THR A 1 -32.64 -17.77 6.41
N GLN A 2 -33.68 -17.80 5.57
CA GLN A 2 -35.07 -17.55 6.00
C GLN A 2 -35.56 -18.51 7.09
N VAL A 3 -35.16 -19.79 7.07
CA VAL A 3 -35.47 -20.76 8.12
C VAL A 3 -34.83 -20.36 9.44
N ALA A 4 -33.58 -20.00 9.42
CA ALA A 4 -32.84 -19.55 10.62
C ALA A 4 -33.47 -18.28 11.22
N TRP A 5 -33.86 -17.32 10.39
CA TRP A 5 -34.48 -16.07 10.84
C TRP A 5 -35.83 -16.29 11.53
N LYS A 6 -36.60 -17.33 11.14
CA LYS A 6 -37.85 -17.71 11.86
C LYS A 6 -37.60 -18.16 13.30
N HIS A 7 -36.36 -18.48 13.63
CA HIS A 7 -35.93 -18.90 14.96
C HIS A 7 -35.01 -17.89 15.64
N ASP A 8 -35.02 -16.64 15.17
CA ASP A 8 -34.17 -15.54 15.68
C ASP A 8 -32.65 -15.85 15.64
N VAL A 9 -32.22 -16.69 14.68
CA VAL A 9 -30.82 -17.04 14.50
C VAL A 9 -30.21 -16.11 13.45
N GLN A 10 -29.14 -15.43 13.86
CA GLN A 10 -28.33 -14.62 12.92
C GLN A 10 -27.71 -15.49 11.84
N THR A 11 -27.62 -14.96 10.63
CA THR A 11 -27.04 -15.66 9.48
C THR A 11 -26.04 -14.77 8.76
N MET A 12 -25.05 -15.40 8.18
CA MET A 12 -24.10 -14.82 7.26
C MET A 12 -24.12 -15.64 5.96
N ILE A 13 -24.18 -14.97 4.83
CA ILE A 13 -24.25 -15.61 3.53
C ILE A 13 -22.82 -15.78 3.00
N GLU A 14 -22.47 -16.99 2.64
CA GLU A 14 -21.21 -17.27 1.96
C GLU A 14 -21.35 -17.10 0.45
N GLY A 15 -20.34 -16.52 -0.18
CA GLY A 15 -20.26 -16.33 -1.63
C GLY A 15 -19.28 -17.28 -2.32
N PRO A 16 -19.26 -17.27 -3.67
CA PRO A 16 -18.30 -18.05 -4.43
C PRO A 16 -16.88 -17.54 -4.25
N GLY A 17 -15.91 -18.49 -4.14
CA GLY A 17 -14.49 -18.20 -3.97
C GLY A 17 -13.76 -17.80 -5.25
N HIS A 18 -14.32 -18.08 -6.43
CA HIS A 18 -13.75 -17.79 -7.75
C HIS A 18 -14.73 -16.97 -8.55
N VAL A 19 -14.45 -15.68 -8.75
CA VAL A 19 -15.28 -14.77 -9.54
C VAL A 19 -14.37 -13.89 -10.39
N PRO A 20 -14.46 -13.97 -11.72
CA PRO A 20 -13.74 -13.07 -12.61
C PRO A 20 -14.03 -11.61 -12.26
N MET A 21 -13.02 -10.75 -12.34
CA MET A 21 -13.07 -9.37 -11.84
C MET A 21 -14.30 -8.59 -12.34
N HIS A 22 -14.66 -8.75 -13.63
CA HIS A 22 -15.81 -8.07 -14.25
C HIS A 22 -17.17 -8.56 -13.75
N MET A 23 -17.24 -9.73 -13.07
CA MET A 23 -18.48 -10.30 -12.53
C MET A 23 -18.71 -9.98 -11.06
N ILE A 24 -17.71 -9.41 -10.36
CA ILE A 24 -17.77 -9.17 -8.90
C ILE A 24 -18.94 -8.25 -8.55
N GLN A 25 -19.14 -7.16 -9.30
CA GLN A 25 -20.25 -6.24 -9.05
C GLN A 25 -21.61 -6.92 -9.21
N ALA A 26 -21.77 -7.71 -10.26
CA ALA A 26 -23.02 -8.46 -10.48
C ALA A 26 -23.28 -9.45 -9.34
N ASN A 27 -22.25 -10.16 -8.88
CA ASN A 27 -22.34 -11.09 -7.74
C ASN A 27 -22.78 -10.37 -6.46
N MET A 28 -22.15 -9.24 -6.13
CA MET A 28 -22.51 -8.46 -4.93
C MET A 28 -23.96 -7.91 -5.03
N THR A 29 -24.33 -7.38 -6.19
CA THR A 29 -25.67 -6.84 -6.42
C THR A 29 -26.75 -7.92 -6.28
N GLU A 30 -26.51 -9.11 -6.82
CA GLU A 30 -27.44 -10.23 -6.70
C GLU A 30 -27.57 -10.72 -5.26
N GLN A 31 -26.46 -10.77 -4.51
CA GLN A 31 -26.50 -11.13 -3.09
C GLN A 31 -27.35 -10.14 -2.28
N LEU A 32 -27.10 -8.84 -2.42
CA LEU A 32 -27.86 -7.82 -1.71
C LEU A 32 -29.36 -7.93 -1.98
N LYS A 33 -29.74 -8.14 -3.24
CA LYS A 33 -31.13 -8.26 -3.68
C LYS A 33 -31.79 -9.54 -3.17
N THR A 34 -31.12 -10.69 -3.38
CA THR A 34 -31.71 -12.01 -3.13
C THR A 34 -31.67 -12.38 -1.66
N CYS A 35 -30.63 -11.94 -0.95
CA CYS A 35 -30.42 -12.26 0.46
C CYS A 35 -30.88 -11.15 1.42
N HIS A 36 -31.62 -10.16 0.93
CA HIS A 36 -32.19 -9.08 1.75
C HIS A 36 -31.15 -8.35 2.61
N GLU A 37 -30.00 -8.04 2.00
CA GLU A 37 -28.85 -7.36 2.66
C GLU A 37 -28.27 -8.12 3.87
N ALA A 38 -28.53 -9.43 3.98
CA ALA A 38 -27.84 -10.25 4.99
C ALA A 38 -26.32 -10.13 4.84
N PRO A 39 -25.53 -10.13 5.93
CA PRO A 39 -24.09 -10.00 5.86
C PRO A 39 -23.48 -11.02 4.88
N PHE A 40 -22.66 -10.53 3.94
CA PHE A 40 -21.99 -11.35 2.94
C PHE A 40 -20.56 -11.65 3.39
N TYR A 41 -20.20 -12.92 3.40
CA TYR A 41 -18.88 -13.43 3.70
C TYR A 41 -18.27 -14.04 2.43
N THR A 42 -17.12 -13.56 2.01
CA THR A 42 -16.52 -14.00 0.75
C THR A 42 -15.11 -14.54 0.97
N LEU A 43 -14.81 -15.68 0.35
CA LEU A 43 -13.46 -16.19 0.20
C LEU A 43 -12.86 -15.55 -1.06
N GLY A 44 -12.13 -14.47 -0.89
CA GLY A 44 -11.65 -13.68 -2.02
C GLY A 44 -12.66 -12.63 -2.47
N PRO A 45 -13.12 -12.71 -3.73
CA PRO A 45 -12.93 -13.82 -4.67
C PRO A 45 -11.59 -13.80 -5.41
N LEU A 46 -11.09 -14.99 -5.75
CA LEU A 46 -9.99 -15.15 -6.70
C LEU A 46 -10.45 -14.68 -8.07
N THR A 47 -9.71 -13.77 -8.66
CA THR A 47 -10.07 -13.13 -9.95
C THR A 47 -9.45 -13.82 -11.15
N ILE A 48 -8.42 -14.63 -10.93
CA ILE A 48 -7.65 -15.40 -11.93
C ILE A 48 -7.15 -16.71 -11.31
N ASP A 49 -6.82 -17.69 -12.15
CA ASP A 49 -6.36 -19.03 -11.72
C ASP A 49 -4.91 -19.36 -12.14
N ILE A 50 -4.22 -18.47 -12.88
CA ILE A 50 -2.91 -18.77 -13.45
C ILE A 50 -1.73 -18.58 -12.49
N ALA A 51 -2.00 -18.30 -11.22
CA ALA A 51 -0.99 -17.92 -10.25
C ALA A 51 -0.92 -18.87 -9.02
N PRO A 52 -0.72 -20.20 -9.19
CA PRO A 52 -0.53 -21.11 -8.07
C PRO A 52 0.64 -20.65 -7.18
N GLY A 53 0.44 -20.67 -5.87
CA GLY A 53 1.41 -20.13 -4.91
C GLY A 53 1.26 -18.63 -4.62
N TYR A 54 0.42 -17.94 -5.37
CA TYR A 54 0.11 -16.51 -5.22
C TYR A 54 -1.41 -16.24 -5.07
N ASP A 55 -2.17 -17.25 -4.69
CA ASP A 55 -3.64 -17.15 -4.58
C ASP A 55 -4.07 -16.10 -3.56
N HIS A 56 -3.29 -15.86 -2.52
CA HIS A 56 -3.51 -14.76 -1.57
C HIS A 56 -3.45 -13.37 -2.23
N ILE A 57 -2.66 -13.19 -3.29
CA ILE A 57 -2.59 -11.94 -4.06
C ILE A 57 -3.76 -11.88 -5.05
N ALA A 58 -3.99 -12.95 -5.82
CA ALA A 58 -5.08 -13.01 -6.80
C ALA A 58 -6.44 -12.80 -6.15
N SER A 59 -6.65 -13.35 -4.97
CA SER A 59 -7.88 -13.19 -4.19
C SER A 59 -7.99 -11.84 -3.49
N ALA A 60 -6.87 -11.24 -3.04
CA ALA A 60 -6.89 -9.92 -2.42
C ALA A 60 -7.38 -8.83 -3.38
N ILE A 61 -7.14 -8.98 -4.69
CA ILE A 61 -7.68 -8.09 -5.72
C ILE A 61 -9.20 -8.12 -5.70
N GLY A 62 -9.79 -9.31 -5.75
CA GLY A 62 -11.25 -9.47 -5.67
C GLY A 62 -11.83 -9.07 -4.33
N ALA A 63 -11.12 -9.38 -3.24
CA ALA A 63 -11.50 -9.00 -1.88
C ALA A 63 -11.61 -7.47 -1.71
N ALA A 64 -10.64 -6.72 -2.25
CA ALA A 64 -10.69 -5.26 -2.22
C ALA A 64 -11.89 -4.73 -2.99
N MET A 65 -12.19 -5.30 -4.17
CA MET A 65 -13.33 -4.88 -4.99
C MET A 65 -14.66 -5.19 -4.33
N ILE A 66 -14.87 -6.43 -3.89
CA ILE A 66 -16.14 -6.83 -3.30
C ILE A 66 -16.35 -6.20 -1.92
N GLY A 67 -15.25 -6.00 -1.16
CA GLY A 67 -15.24 -5.25 0.10
C GLY A 67 -15.68 -3.80 -0.09
N TRP A 68 -15.20 -3.14 -1.13
CA TRP A 68 -15.65 -1.80 -1.52
C TRP A 68 -17.14 -1.77 -1.89
N MET A 69 -17.65 -2.82 -2.54
CA MET A 69 -19.04 -2.92 -2.99
C MET A 69 -20.02 -3.32 -1.89
N GLY A 70 -19.54 -3.73 -0.70
CA GLY A 70 -20.43 -3.96 0.44
C GLY A 70 -20.30 -5.29 1.16
N THR A 71 -19.39 -6.18 0.80
CA THR A 71 -19.12 -7.41 1.57
C THR A 71 -18.82 -7.05 3.03
N ALA A 72 -19.47 -7.77 3.94
CA ALA A 72 -19.34 -7.53 5.39
C ALA A 72 -18.09 -8.15 6.00
N MET A 73 -17.64 -9.29 5.47
CA MET A 73 -16.49 -10.04 6.00
C MET A 73 -15.73 -10.71 4.86
N LEU A 74 -14.40 -10.64 4.93
CA LEU A 74 -13.48 -11.25 3.99
C LEU A 74 -12.77 -12.43 4.65
N CYS A 75 -12.84 -13.61 4.05
CA CYS A 75 -12.03 -14.78 4.41
C CYS A 75 -10.69 -14.68 3.71
N TYR A 76 -9.60 -14.82 4.46
CA TYR A 76 -8.27 -14.79 3.88
C TYR A 76 -7.94 -16.08 3.10
N VAL A 77 -7.06 -15.95 2.13
CA VAL A 77 -6.49 -17.03 1.35
C VAL A 77 -4.98 -17.04 1.58
N THR A 78 -4.38 -18.22 1.67
CA THR A 78 -2.94 -18.37 1.84
C THR A 78 -2.22 -18.60 0.51
N PRO A 79 -0.88 -18.45 0.44
CA PRO A 79 -0.10 -18.86 -0.74
C PRO A 79 -0.28 -20.32 -1.13
N LYS A 80 -0.62 -21.18 -0.16
CA LYS A 80 -0.79 -22.64 -0.38
C LYS A 80 -2.21 -23.05 -0.74
N GLU A 81 -3.11 -22.11 -0.98
CA GLU A 81 -4.46 -22.45 -1.46
C GLU A 81 -4.38 -23.34 -2.69
N HIS A 82 -5.19 -24.40 -2.73
CA HIS A 82 -5.19 -25.46 -3.76
C HIS A 82 -3.90 -26.31 -3.85
N LEU A 83 -2.86 -26.03 -3.06
CA LEU A 83 -1.57 -26.73 -3.15
C LEU A 83 -1.25 -27.58 -1.92
N GLY A 84 -1.63 -27.15 -0.72
CA GLY A 84 -1.29 -27.88 0.50
C GLY A 84 -1.74 -27.20 1.78
N LEU A 85 -1.40 -27.78 2.91
CA LEU A 85 -1.72 -27.21 4.22
C LEU A 85 -0.79 -26.02 4.52
N PRO A 86 -1.33 -24.88 4.90
CA PRO A 86 -0.53 -23.71 5.24
C PRO A 86 0.18 -23.88 6.59
N ASP A 87 1.38 -23.35 6.69
CA ASP A 87 2.06 -23.14 7.97
C ASP A 87 1.75 -21.73 8.52
N ARG A 88 2.41 -21.38 9.64
CA ARG A 88 2.21 -20.09 10.30
C ARG A 88 2.56 -18.90 9.41
N ASP A 89 3.60 -19.01 8.61
CA ASP A 89 4.10 -17.90 7.78
C ASP A 89 3.21 -17.72 6.55
N ASP A 90 2.69 -18.81 5.99
CA ASP A 90 1.66 -18.76 4.94
C ASP A 90 0.39 -18.07 5.45
N VAL A 91 -0.04 -18.40 6.67
CA VAL A 91 -1.21 -17.74 7.31
C VAL A 91 -0.93 -16.24 7.52
N LYS A 92 0.27 -15.88 8.01
CA LYS A 92 0.66 -14.48 8.15
C LYS A 92 0.57 -13.74 6.82
N GLN A 93 1.12 -14.29 5.74
CA GLN A 93 1.07 -13.68 4.41
C GLN A 93 -0.38 -13.48 3.93
N GLY A 94 -1.22 -14.50 4.07
CA GLY A 94 -2.64 -14.41 3.72
C GLY A 94 -3.37 -13.33 4.49
N ILE A 95 -3.18 -13.27 5.81
CA ILE A 95 -3.81 -12.26 6.67
C ILE A 95 -3.35 -10.85 6.30
N ILE A 96 -2.06 -10.64 6.05
CA ILE A 96 -1.53 -9.34 5.64
C ILE A 96 -2.14 -8.91 4.30
N ALA A 97 -2.18 -9.80 3.30
CA ALA A 97 -2.80 -9.51 2.01
C ALA A 97 -4.27 -9.07 2.17
N TYR A 98 -5.01 -9.75 3.03
CA TYR A 98 -6.42 -9.43 3.27
C TYR A 98 -6.65 -8.18 4.12
N LYS A 99 -5.77 -7.87 5.06
CA LYS A 99 -5.79 -6.58 5.75
C LYS A 99 -5.52 -5.42 4.79
N ILE A 100 -4.64 -5.61 3.79
CA ILE A 100 -4.40 -4.62 2.74
C ILE A 100 -5.67 -4.45 1.90
N ALA A 101 -6.29 -5.54 1.46
CA ALA A 101 -7.52 -5.51 0.66
C ALA A 101 -8.69 -4.83 1.41
N ALA A 102 -8.91 -5.19 2.67
CA ALA A 102 -9.95 -4.61 3.51
C ALA A 102 -9.71 -3.12 3.75
N HIS A 103 -8.48 -2.73 4.05
CA HIS A 103 -8.12 -1.33 4.25
C HIS A 103 -8.32 -0.50 2.97
N ALA A 104 -7.91 -1.02 1.82
CA ALA A 104 -8.15 -0.37 0.52
C ALA A 104 -9.66 -0.17 0.26
N ALA A 105 -10.47 -1.17 0.58
CA ALA A 105 -11.93 -1.09 0.47
C ALA A 105 -12.52 -0.02 1.41
N ASP A 106 -12.04 0.06 2.66
CA ASP A 106 -12.51 1.06 3.63
C ASP A 106 -12.14 2.49 3.22
N VAL A 107 -10.94 2.69 2.68
CA VAL A 107 -10.53 3.98 2.10
C VAL A 107 -11.44 4.34 0.93
N ALA A 108 -11.71 3.40 0.03
CA ALA A 108 -12.57 3.61 -1.15
C ALA A 108 -14.03 3.92 -0.78
N LYS A 109 -14.55 3.32 0.30
CA LYS A 109 -15.89 3.62 0.86
C LYS A 109 -15.96 4.98 1.56
N GLY A 110 -14.84 5.62 1.84
CA GLY A 110 -14.79 6.84 2.62
C GLY A 110 -15.06 6.64 4.12
N HIS A 111 -14.70 5.46 4.66
CA HIS A 111 -14.87 5.20 6.09
C HIS A 111 -14.12 6.26 6.91
N PRO A 112 -14.76 6.90 7.91
CA PRO A 112 -14.26 8.13 8.55
C PRO A 112 -12.83 8.07 9.11
N SER A 113 -12.39 6.91 9.60
CA SER A 113 -11.07 6.72 10.20
C SER A 113 -10.06 6.01 9.28
N ALA A 114 -10.48 5.54 8.10
CA ALA A 114 -9.62 4.70 7.26
C ALA A 114 -8.33 5.43 6.85
N ARG A 115 -8.41 6.68 6.41
CA ARG A 115 -7.26 7.46 5.93
C ARG A 115 -6.32 7.96 7.02
N ALA A 116 -6.75 8.00 8.27
CA ALA A 116 -5.93 8.61 9.34
C ALA A 116 -4.55 7.91 9.50
N ARG A 117 -4.53 6.58 9.36
CA ARG A 117 -3.29 5.80 9.43
C ARG A 117 -2.42 5.98 8.19
N ASP A 118 -3.01 6.04 7.00
CA ASP A 118 -2.31 6.30 5.74
C ASP A 118 -1.68 7.69 5.74
N ASP A 119 -2.40 8.69 6.20
CA ASP A 119 -1.90 10.06 6.30
C ASP A 119 -0.73 10.15 7.30
N ALA A 120 -0.83 9.46 8.44
CA ALA A 120 0.22 9.39 9.44
C ALA A 120 1.49 8.70 8.91
N ILE A 121 1.36 7.55 8.24
CA ILE A 121 2.52 6.82 7.67
C ILE A 121 3.12 7.59 6.49
N SER A 122 2.31 8.26 5.69
CA SER A 122 2.78 9.11 4.59
C SER A 122 3.60 10.28 5.10
N LYS A 123 3.16 10.93 6.19
CA LYS A 123 3.92 11.98 6.87
C LYS A 123 5.22 11.45 7.45
N ALA A 124 5.19 10.31 8.14
CA ALA A 124 6.38 9.66 8.69
C ALA A 124 7.40 9.32 7.61
N ARG A 125 6.91 8.82 6.44
CA ARG A 125 7.76 8.52 5.28
C ARG A 125 8.39 9.78 4.68
N PHE A 126 7.64 10.84 4.53
CA PHE A 126 8.15 12.11 4.03
C PHE A 126 9.25 12.69 4.93
N GLU A 127 9.10 12.54 6.25
CA GLU A 127 10.03 13.02 7.27
C GLU A 127 11.16 12.04 7.58
N PHE A 128 11.23 10.89 6.90
CA PHE A 128 12.19 9.80 7.17
C PHE A 128 12.19 9.32 8.63
N ARG A 129 11.01 9.32 9.27
CA ARG A 129 10.82 8.77 10.61
C ARG A 129 10.58 7.27 10.52
N TRP A 130 11.67 6.51 10.37
CA TRP A 130 11.64 5.08 10.05
C TRP A 130 10.88 4.26 11.09
N GLU A 131 11.13 4.47 12.38
CA GLU A 131 10.43 3.75 13.45
C GLU A 131 8.91 3.95 13.39
N ASP A 132 8.47 5.17 13.12
CA ASP A 132 7.04 5.46 12.97
C ASP A 132 6.46 4.77 11.71
N GLN A 133 7.21 4.73 10.61
CA GLN A 133 6.78 4.00 9.41
C GLN A 133 6.58 2.52 9.71
N PHE A 134 7.51 1.89 10.44
CA PHE A 134 7.39 0.47 10.79
C PHE A 134 6.21 0.24 11.72
N ASN A 135 6.11 1.00 12.81
CA ASN A 135 5.07 0.83 13.83
C ASN A 135 3.66 1.16 13.32
N LEU A 136 3.52 2.04 12.35
CA LEU A 136 2.27 2.32 11.65
C LEU A 136 1.95 1.29 10.56
N GLY A 137 2.91 0.50 10.12
CA GLY A 137 2.76 -0.54 9.09
C GLY A 137 1.91 -1.72 9.57
N LEU A 138 1.32 -2.47 8.63
CA LEU A 138 0.57 -3.70 8.93
C LEU A 138 1.49 -4.85 9.36
N ASP A 139 2.74 -4.86 8.88
CA ASP A 139 3.78 -5.82 9.22
C ASP A 139 5.09 -5.07 9.52
N PRO A 140 5.24 -4.57 10.76
CA PRO A 140 6.39 -3.78 11.15
C PRO A 140 7.71 -4.56 11.10
N ASP A 141 7.69 -5.85 11.42
CA ASP A 141 8.89 -6.69 11.44
C ASP A 141 9.45 -6.85 10.02
N THR A 142 8.61 -7.26 9.05
CA THR A 142 9.01 -7.37 7.64
C THR A 142 9.48 -6.04 7.07
N ALA A 143 8.82 -4.94 7.42
CA ALA A 143 9.22 -3.61 6.96
C ALA A 143 10.60 -3.21 7.49
N ARG A 144 10.89 -3.51 8.76
CA ARG A 144 12.19 -3.28 9.41
C ARG A 144 13.28 -4.15 8.78
N ASP A 145 13.01 -5.43 8.61
CA ASP A 145 13.98 -6.37 8.05
C ASP A 145 14.41 -5.94 6.64
N PHE A 146 13.49 -5.59 5.77
CA PHE A 146 13.80 -5.10 4.42
C PHE A 146 14.56 -3.79 4.41
N HIS A 147 14.23 -2.88 5.33
CA HIS A 147 14.97 -1.62 5.47
C HIS A 147 16.41 -1.87 5.94
N ASP A 148 16.58 -2.71 6.94
CA ASP A 148 17.87 -2.94 7.60
C ASP A 148 18.81 -3.82 6.76
N GLU A 149 18.27 -4.70 5.92
CA GLU A 149 19.05 -5.60 5.04
C GLU A 149 20.07 -4.84 4.16
N THR A 150 19.70 -3.66 3.69
CA THR A 150 20.54 -2.84 2.82
C THR A 150 21.39 -1.81 3.56
N LEU A 151 21.27 -1.71 4.88
CA LEU A 151 21.89 -0.69 5.72
C LEU A 151 22.78 -1.31 6.82
N PRO A 152 24.02 -1.70 6.50
CA PRO A 152 24.86 -2.49 7.43
C PRO A 152 25.35 -1.72 8.66
N LYS A 153 25.21 -0.39 8.70
CA LYS A 153 25.63 0.44 9.83
C LYS A 153 24.41 1.01 10.55
N ASP A 154 24.39 0.93 11.88
CA ASP A 154 23.26 1.43 12.69
C ASP A 154 22.99 2.92 12.48
N SER A 155 24.04 3.73 12.28
CA SER A 155 23.88 5.15 11.95
C SER A 155 23.18 5.40 10.62
N SER A 156 23.21 4.44 9.70
CA SER A 156 22.53 4.53 8.40
C SER A 156 21.04 4.19 8.51
N LYS A 157 20.66 3.38 9.48
CA LYS A 157 19.27 2.94 9.69
C LYS A 157 18.33 4.07 10.12
N THR A 158 18.87 5.12 10.74
CA THR A 158 18.13 6.31 11.15
C THR A 158 18.35 7.51 10.25
N ALA A 159 19.09 7.33 9.16
CA ALA A 159 19.44 8.42 8.25
C ALA A 159 18.24 8.93 7.45
N HIS A 160 18.25 10.21 7.12
CA HIS A 160 17.20 10.87 6.34
C HIS A 160 17.37 10.60 4.83
N PHE A 161 17.42 9.32 4.45
CA PHE A 161 17.40 8.87 3.06
C PHE A 161 16.89 7.43 2.97
N CYS A 162 16.52 7.01 1.76
CA CYS A 162 16.15 5.65 1.44
C CYS A 162 17.23 5.01 0.56
N SER A 163 17.60 3.76 0.84
CA SER A 163 18.61 3.02 0.07
C SER A 163 18.21 2.83 -1.40
N MET A 164 16.92 2.79 -1.71
CA MET A 164 16.43 2.60 -3.08
C MET A 164 16.76 3.77 -3.99
N CYS A 165 16.52 5.02 -3.56
CA CYS A 165 16.76 6.22 -4.35
C CYS A 165 18.11 6.89 -4.04
N GLY A 166 18.65 6.61 -2.86
CA GLY A 166 19.84 7.27 -2.33
C GLY A 166 19.64 8.77 -2.00
N PRO A 167 20.67 9.43 -1.49
CA PRO A 167 20.53 10.79 -0.96
C PRO A 167 20.35 11.88 -2.04
N LYS A 168 20.67 11.60 -3.30
CA LYS A 168 20.63 12.61 -4.37
C LYS A 168 19.43 12.52 -5.30
N PHE A 169 18.69 11.42 -5.26
CA PHE A 169 17.58 11.15 -6.20
C PHE A 169 16.24 10.88 -5.51
N CYS A 170 16.16 11.04 -4.19
CA CYS A 170 14.91 10.89 -3.46
C CYS A 170 13.98 12.07 -3.74
N SER A 171 12.82 11.81 -4.33
CA SER A 171 11.83 12.83 -4.64
C SER A 171 11.33 13.60 -3.40
N MET A 172 11.24 12.92 -2.25
CA MET A 172 10.87 13.55 -0.98
C MET A 172 11.94 14.51 -0.49
N LYS A 173 13.21 14.12 -0.58
CA LYS A 173 14.35 14.96 -0.23
C LYS A 173 14.43 16.20 -1.13
N ILE A 174 14.29 16.00 -2.44
CA ILE A 174 14.28 17.08 -3.44
C ILE A 174 13.12 18.04 -3.17
N THR A 175 11.93 17.54 -2.89
CA THR A 175 10.76 18.36 -2.57
C THR A 175 11.00 19.20 -1.32
N GLN A 176 11.59 18.60 -0.26
CA GLN A 176 11.92 19.36 0.94
C GLN A 176 12.97 20.42 0.69
N GLU A 177 14.00 20.15 -0.09
CA GLU A 177 15.03 21.11 -0.48
C GLU A 177 14.45 22.29 -1.26
N VAL A 178 13.47 22.04 -2.14
CA VAL A 178 12.75 23.12 -2.86
C VAL A 178 11.95 23.98 -1.89
N ARG A 179 11.27 23.37 -0.92
CA ARG A 179 10.52 24.11 0.12
C ARG A 179 11.43 24.95 1.01
N ASP A 180 12.56 24.37 1.44
CA ASP A 180 13.54 25.08 2.26
C ASP A 180 14.15 26.27 1.48
N PHE A 181 14.44 26.08 0.20
CA PHE A 181 14.93 27.15 -0.67
C PHE A 181 13.86 28.24 -0.87
N ALA A 182 12.60 27.85 -1.09
CA ALA A 182 11.49 28.79 -1.22
C ALA A 182 11.32 29.63 0.07
N ALA A 183 11.32 28.99 1.22
CA ALA A 183 11.21 29.65 2.52
C ALA A 183 12.38 30.62 2.77
N ALA A 184 13.62 30.21 2.48
CA ALA A 184 14.81 31.04 2.64
C ALA A 184 14.84 32.28 1.72
N LYS A 185 14.16 32.19 0.58
CA LYS A 185 14.09 33.28 -0.42
C LYS A 185 12.78 34.07 -0.37
N GLY A 186 11.80 33.67 0.46
CA GLY A 186 10.47 34.28 0.52
C GLY A 186 9.67 34.13 -0.78
N LEU A 187 9.84 32.99 -1.46
CA LEU A 187 9.19 32.65 -2.73
C LEU A 187 8.09 31.60 -2.53
N SER A 188 7.18 31.49 -3.49
CA SER A 188 6.32 30.31 -3.61
C SER A 188 7.12 29.10 -4.09
N GLU A 189 6.62 27.86 -3.86
CA GLU A 189 7.28 26.65 -4.33
C GLU A 189 7.50 26.64 -5.86
N ALA A 190 6.53 27.16 -6.63
CA ALA A 190 6.62 27.23 -8.09
C ALA A 190 7.71 28.22 -8.56
N GLU A 191 7.77 29.40 -7.95
CA GLU A 191 8.80 30.40 -8.23
C GLU A 191 10.20 29.91 -7.80
N ALA A 192 10.28 29.23 -6.65
CA ALA A 192 11.51 28.63 -6.15
C ALA A 192 12.06 27.58 -7.11
N LEU A 193 11.16 26.70 -7.62
CA LEU A 193 11.52 25.68 -8.60
C LEU A 193 12.08 26.30 -9.89
N GLN A 194 11.35 27.27 -10.47
CA GLN A 194 11.77 27.95 -11.69
C GLN A 194 13.14 28.65 -11.50
N ARG A 195 13.28 29.41 -10.42
CA ARG A 195 14.49 30.14 -10.12
C ARG A 195 15.67 29.21 -9.84
N GLY A 196 15.44 28.12 -9.10
CA GLY A 196 16.47 27.11 -8.84
C GLY A 196 16.95 26.41 -10.11
N MET A 197 16.04 26.12 -11.04
CA MET A 197 16.39 25.56 -12.35
C MET A 197 17.21 26.54 -13.17
N ASP A 198 16.85 27.82 -13.21
CA ASP A 198 17.57 28.87 -13.93
C ASP A 198 18.99 29.08 -13.36
N GLU A 199 19.13 29.11 -12.03
CA GLU A 199 20.44 29.22 -11.34
C GLU A 199 21.32 28.01 -11.65
N LYS A 200 20.77 26.79 -11.59
CA LYS A 200 21.52 25.57 -11.90
C LYS A 200 21.87 25.41 -13.38
N SER A 201 21.00 25.87 -14.26
CA SER A 201 21.28 25.90 -15.71
C SER A 201 22.44 26.82 -16.04
N LYS A 202 22.51 28.00 -15.42
CA LYS A 202 23.64 28.93 -15.57
C LYS A 202 24.92 28.32 -15.01
N GLU A 203 24.89 27.79 -13.80
CA GLU A 203 26.03 27.12 -13.17
C GLU A 203 26.56 25.97 -14.05
N PHE A 204 25.68 25.18 -14.66
CA PHE A 204 26.04 24.11 -15.59
C PHE A 204 26.74 24.63 -16.86
N ALA A 205 26.17 25.67 -17.45
CA ALA A 205 26.75 26.30 -18.63
C ALA A 205 28.14 26.92 -18.34
N GLU A 206 28.30 27.59 -17.20
CA GLU A 206 29.57 28.17 -16.74
C GLU A 206 30.64 27.12 -16.47
N LYS A 207 30.24 25.90 -16.03
CA LYS A 207 31.16 24.77 -15.84
C LYS A 207 31.49 23.98 -17.12
N GLY A 208 31.10 24.47 -18.27
CA GLY A 208 31.42 23.88 -19.56
C GLY A 208 30.35 22.99 -20.18
N GLY A 209 29.16 22.84 -19.52
CA GLY A 209 28.02 22.12 -20.08
C GLY A 209 28.21 20.60 -20.23
N GLU A 210 29.19 20.03 -19.54
CA GLU A 210 29.45 18.58 -19.58
C GLU A 210 28.76 17.85 -18.41
N VAL A 211 28.03 16.76 -18.72
CA VAL A 211 27.35 15.92 -17.74
C VAL A 211 28.32 15.08 -16.92
N TYR A 212 29.44 14.71 -17.51
CA TYR A 212 30.50 13.93 -16.87
C TYR A 212 31.77 14.77 -16.68
N VAL A 213 32.10 15.05 -15.43
CA VAL A 213 33.33 15.74 -15.06
C VAL A 213 34.38 14.70 -14.68
N PRO A 214 35.61 14.74 -15.22
CA PRO A 214 36.67 13.83 -14.81
C PRO A 214 36.95 13.95 -13.32
N ILE A 215 37.00 12.81 -12.61
CA ILE A 215 37.42 12.78 -11.20
C ILE A 215 38.89 13.17 -11.14
N GLN A 216 39.21 14.32 -10.61
CA GLN A 216 40.60 14.64 -10.26
C GLN A 216 41.02 13.66 -9.16
N LYS A 217 41.99 12.79 -9.48
CA LYS A 217 42.63 11.95 -8.46
C LYS A 217 43.36 12.87 -7.49
N ALA A 218 42.98 12.78 -6.23
CA ALA A 218 43.70 13.40 -5.11
C ALA A 218 45.07 12.75 -4.91
#